data_241d3ade50520e038d958cfb3167b30f
#
_entry.id   241d3ade50520e038d958cfb3167b30f
#
_cell.length_a   1.000
_cell.length_b   1.000
_cell.length_c   1.000
_cell.angle_alpha   90.00
_cell.angle_beta   90.00
_cell.angle_gamma   90.00
#
_symmetry.space_group_name_H-M   'P 1'
#
loop_
_entity.id
_entity.type
_entity.pdbx_description
1 polymer ?
#
loop_
_entity_poly.entity_id
_entity_poly.type
_entity_poly.pdbx_seq_one_letter_code
_entity_poly.pdbx_strand_id
1 'polypeptide(L)'
;MKIFYLSLIITISASSFLNISASEDLYNGFQKKIEVPAAASLPIRNITADYCVKKPQSGMSTLNCEGLIFKLHVPEICLIKSCGLIVDVHGWNMDARIQDRNTRLSKLGGEKGYIVLNPQAKKTLNGRSWSSEDDRKVLAVINSVEKTFQVMSEIIHFTGFSQGGYMTWRFVCKYSEKFGSVAPIAHGAGYYTSSERPLRIKVMDNCFGANQLDILYAHGSKDVLVHFSGAINTVKKIGSEWQLGNAKIISEDNNHKRIRFINSKGTKLDFLSYDWASEYKGLLGHCFPGADTYLGCGEGSSVNWGEEVLKFFMDNPKVKSI
;
A
#
# COMPACT_ATOMS: atom_id res chain seq x y z
N MET A 1 -16.94 -41.63 -14.49
CA MET A 1 -17.32 -40.18 -14.49
C MET A 1 -16.11 -39.41 -15.00
N LYS A 2 -16.14 -38.99 -16.28
CA LYS A 2 -14.99 -38.42 -17.01
C LYS A 2 -14.90 -36.91 -16.72
N ILE A 3 -13.77 -36.48 -16.20
CA ILE A 3 -13.44 -35.07 -15.99
C ILE A 3 -12.87 -34.52 -17.30
N PHE A 4 -13.53 -33.53 -17.90
CA PHE A 4 -13.07 -32.83 -19.09
C PHE A 4 -12.00 -31.79 -18.70
N TYR A 5 -10.77 -31.99 -19.18
CA TYR A 5 -9.74 -30.97 -19.22
C TYR A 5 -9.99 -30.08 -20.44
N LEU A 6 -10.25 -28.82 -20.20
CA LEU A 6 -10.30 -27.81 -21.27
C LEU A 6 -8.90 -27.23 -21.45
N SER A 7 -8.18 -27.70 -22.45
CA SER A 7 -6.88 -27.15 -22.88
C SER A 7 -7.12 -25.87 -23.67
N LEU A 8 -6.77 -24.71 -23.11
CA LEU A 8 -6.75 -23.45 -23.83
C LEU A 8 -5.38 -23.30 -24.51
N ILE A 9 -5.34 -23.54 -25.82
CA ILE A 9 -4.16 -23.27 -26.66
C ILE A 9 -4.12 -21.75 -26.92
N ILE A 10 -3.14 -21.07 -26.34
CA ILE A 10 -2.85 -19.64 -26.64
C ILE A 10 -1.77 -19.63 -27.73
N THR A 11 -2.16 -19.26 -28.95
CA THR A 11 -1.23 -18.89 -30.01
C THR A 11 -0.65 -17.53 -29.74
N ILE A 12 0.65 -17.47 -29.47
CA ILE A 12 1.40 -16.23 -29.28
C ILE A 12 1.80 -15.71 -30.66
N SER A 13 1.17 -14.62 -31.11
CA SER A 13 1.69 -13.83 -32.23
C SER A 13 2.80 -12.89 -31.71
N ALA A 14 3.98 -13.02 -32.30
CA ALA A 14 5.14 -12.18 -32.04
C ALA A 14 4.96 -10.80 -32.68
N SER A 15 4.48 -9.82 -31.91
CA SER A 15 4.66 -8.39 -32.25
C SER A 15 4.23 -7.52 -31.06
N SER A 16 5.13 -7.22 -30.14
CA SER A 16 5.06 -6.09 -29.19
C SER A 16 6.34 -6.03 -28.35
N PHE A 17 7.49 -5.93 -29.02
CA PHE A 17 8.70 -5.41 -28.37
C PHE A 17 8.76 -3.90 -28.64
N LEU A 18 8.05 -3.10 -27.86
CA LEU A 18 8.25 -1.63 -27.82
C LEU A 18 7.34 -1.10 -26.69
N ASN A 19 7.86 -1.08 -25.46
CA ASN A 19 7.44 -0.19 -24.37
C ASN A 19 8.12 -0.55 -23.01
N ILE A 20 9.32 -1.18 -23.05
CA ILE A 20 10.11 -1.43 -21.84
C ILE A 20 10.97 -0.19 -21.48
N SER A 21 11.27 0.69 -22.44
CA SER A 21 12.20 1.81 -22.24
C SER A 21 11.65 2.94 -21.36
N ALA A 22 10.35 3.22 -21.40
CA ALA A 22 9.78 4.37 -20.69
C ALA A 22 9.74 4.17 -19.16
N SER A 23 9.54 2.95 -18.67
CA SER A 23 9.53 2.66 -17.23
C SER A 23 10.95 2.57 -16.65
N GLU A 24 11.91 2.04 -17.43
CA GLU A 24 13.32 2.02 -17.04
C GLU A 24 13.93 3.41 -17.07
N ASP A 25 13.57 4.25 -18.04
CA ASP A 25 14.04 5.63 -18.12
C ASP A 25 13.48 6.50 -16.99
N LEU A 26 12.22 6.30 -16.56
CA LEU A 26 11.65 6.94 -15.38
C LEU A 26 12.30 6.44 -14.09
N TYR A 27 12.55 5.14 -13.97
CA TYR A 27 13.24 4.54 -12.83
C TYR A 27 14.70 5.01 -12.74
N ASN A 28 15.43 5.01 -13.87
CA ASN A 28 16.80 5.50 -13.94
C ASN A 28 16.87 7.03 -13.75
N GLY A 29 15.89 7.78 -14.25
CA GLY A 29 15.75 9.21 -14.01
C GLY A 29 15.47 9.53 -12.54
N PHE A 30 14.67 8.71 -11.86
CA PHE A 30 14.38 8.83 -10.43
C PHE A 30 15.62 8.44 -9.59
N GLN A 31 16.32 7.35 -9.92
CA GLN A 31 17.58 6.94 -9.26
C GLN A 31 18.69 7.98 -9.45
N LYS A 32 18.86 8.56 -10.65
CA LYS A 32 19.83 9.64 -10.88
C LYS A 32 19.51 10.93 -10.11
N LYS A 33 18.23 11.22 -9.84
CA LYS A 33 17.83 12.37 -9.02
C LYS A 33 18.04 12.16 -7.52
N ILE A 34 18.25 10.91 -7.07
CA ILE A 34 18.48 10.56 -5.67
C ILE A 34 19.99 10.39 -5.37
N GLU A 35 20.89 10.53 -6.35
CA GLU A 35 22.32 10.67 -6.05
C GLU A 35 22.51 11.90 -5.15
N VAL A 36 22.81 11.61 -3.86
CA VAL A 36 23.07 12.62 -2.84
C VAL A 36 24.36 13.33 -3.23
N PRO A 37 24.36 14.59 -3.67
CA PRO A 37 25.59 15.35 -3.80
C PRO A 37 26.24 15.45 -2.41
N ALA A 38 27.58 15.39 -2.36
CA ALA A 38 28.30 15.62 -1.11
C ALA A 38 27.70 16.81 -0.35
N ALA A 39 27.58 16.70 0.96
CA ALA A 39 26.79 17.56 1.86
C ALA A 39 27.13 19.07 1.89
N ALA A 40 27.96 19.55 0.97
CA ALA A 40 28.38 20.94 0.86
C ALA A 40 27.42 21.71 -0.07
N SER A 41 26.61 22.57 0.53
CA SER A 41 25.96 23.76 -0.07
C SER A 41 24.64 23.61 -0.85
N LEU A 42 23.75 22.71 -0.49
CA LEU A 42 22.36 22.89 -0.95
C LEU A 42 21.66 23.94 -0.08
N PRO A 43 20.96 24.92 -0.67
CA PRO A 43 20.22 25.88 0.12
C PRO A 43 19.14 25.14 0.94
N ILE A 44 19.11 25.41 2.25
CA ILE A 44 18.06 24.91 3.14
C ILE A 44 16.74 25.46 2.57
N ARG A 45 15.80 24.58 2.28
CA ARG A 45 14.45 24.98 1.85
C ARG A 45 13.76 25.69 3.02
N ASN A 46 12.97 26.70 2.69
CA ASN A 46 12.04 27.28 3.66
C ASN A 46 10.91 26.27 3.94
N ILE A 47 11.17 25.35 4.89
CA ILE A 47 10.15 24.46 5.39
C ILE A 47 9.25 25.25 6.33
N THR A 48 7.98 25.39 5.96
CA THR A 48 7.01 26.15 6.73
C THR A 48 6.20 25.21 7.63
N ALA A 49 6.22 25.44 8.92
CA ALA A 49 5.36 24.72 9.87
C ALA A 49 3.89 24.84 9.46
N ASP A 50 3.14 23.75 9.62
CA ASP A 50 1.70 23.75 9.43
C ASP A 50 1.00 23.24 10.71
N TYR A 51 -0.32 23.33 10.78
CA TYR A 51 -1.07 23.13 12.02
C TYR A 51 -0.89 21.74 12.65
N CYS A 52 -0.64 20.67 11.85
CA CYS A 52 -0.32 19.33 12.35
C CYS A 52 1.19 19.11 12.56
N VAL A 53 2.05 19.80 11.81
CA VAL A 53 3.52 19.69 11.88
C VAL A 53 4.13 21.02 12.27
N LYS A 54 3.99 21.38 13.56
CA LYS A 54 4.40 22.70 14.10
C LYS A 54 5.91 22.89 14.17
N LYS A 55 6.68 21.83 14.27
CA LYS A 55 8.15 21.84 14.35
C LYS A 55 8.72 20.80 13.37
N PRO A 56 8.90 21.17 12.10
CA PRO A 56 9.50 20.28 11.12
C PRO A 56 10.93 19.95 11.49
N GLN A 57 11.25 18.64 11.55
CA GLN A 57 12.59 18.16 11.86
C GLN A 57 12.82 16.80 11.21
N SER A 58 14.07 16.40 10.99
CA SER A 58 14.43 15.06 10.56
C SER A 58 14.33 14.04 11.68
N GLY A 59 14.34 12.77 11.30
CA GLY A 59 14.25 11.63 12.20
C GLY A 59 12.80 11.23 12.51
N MET A 60 12.66 10.41 13.57
CA MET A 60 11.36 9.91 14.02
C MET A 60 10.75 10.84 15.06
N SER A 61 9.54 11.30 14.83
CA SER A 61 8.77 12.09 15.78
C SER A 61 7.39 11.46 16.03
N THR A 62 6.83 11.73 17.22
CA THR A 62 5.43 11.38 17.54
C THR A 62 4.66 12.68 17.74
N LEU A 63 3.65 12.89 16.94
CA LEU A 63 2.88 14.13 16.87
C LEU A 63 1.40 13.85 17.16
N ASN A 64 0.64 14.93 17.42
CA ASN A 64 -0.81 14.87 17.61
C ASN A 64 -1.46 15.99 16.81
N CYS A 65 -2.49 15.64 16.05
CA CYS A 65 -3.31 16.59 15.32
C CYS A 65 -4.78 16.25 15.50
N GLU A 66 -5.55 17.13 16.09
CA GLU A 66 -6.98 16.96 16.34
C GLU A 66 -7.33 15.64 17.09
N GLY A 67 -6.45 15.25 18.02
CA GLY A 67 -6.61 13.99 18.77
C GLY A 67 -6.18 12.74 18.04
N LEU A 68 -5.73 12.82 16.78
CA LEU A 68 -5.05 11.75 16.09
C LEU A 68 -3.55 11.78 16.41
N ILE A 69 -3.05 10.74 17.06
CA ILE A 69 -1.62 10.52 17.24
C ILE A 69 -1.05 9.92 15.96
N PHE A 70 0.15 10.34 15.58
CA PHE A 70 0.86 9.72 14.47
C PHE A 70 2.37 9.76 14.67
N LYS A 71 3.07 8.77 14.09
CA LYS A 71 4.52 8.79 13.95
C LYS A 71 4.87 9.30 12.58
N LEU A 72 5.88 10.13 12.51
CA LEU A 72 6.40 10.70 11.28
C LEU A 72 7.90 10.48 11.23
N HIS A 73 8.36 9.75 10.23
CA HIS A 73 9.77 9.60 9.92
C HIS A 73 10.12 10.50 8.74
N VAL A 74 11.02 11.45 8.96
CA VAL A 74 11.49 12.41 7.97
C VAL A 74 12.98 12.19 7.72
N PRO A 75 13.39 11.69 6.56
CA PRO A 75 14.80 11.64 6.19
C PRO A 75 15.42 13.04 6.15
N GLU A 76 16.71 13.18 6.51
CA GLU A 76 17.39 14.47 6.50
C GLU A 76 17.34 15.16 5.14
N ILE A 77 17.46 14.38 4.06
CA ILE A 77 17.37 14.87 2.69
C ILE A 77 16.04 15.57 2.40
N CYS A 78 14.96 15.22 3.11
CA CYS A 78 13.63 15.81 2.91
C CYS A 78 13.50 17.21 3.53
N LEU A 79 14.49 17.65 4.33
CA LEU A 79 14.59 19.03 4.78
C LEU A 79 15.16 19.96 3.70
N ILE A 80 15.80 19.41 2.66
CA ILE A 80 16.47 20.19 1.61
C ILE A 80 15.95 19.89 0.21
N LYS A 81 15.26 18.76 0.00
CA LYS A 81 14.66 18.35 -1.29
C LYS A 81 13.22 17.92 -1.09
N SER A 82 12.42 18.01 -2.17
CA SER A 82 11.10 17.37 -2.20
C SER A 82 11.27 15.86 -2.12
N CYS A 83 10.46 15.23 -1.29
CA CYS A 83 10.42 13.79 -1.08
C CYS A 83 9.05 13.22 -1.44
N GLY A 84 8.95 11.90 -1.54
CA GLY A 84 7.67 11.21 -1.55
C GLY A 84 7.07 11.08 -0.15
N LEU A 85 5.84 10.57 -0.09
CA LEU A 85 5.15 10.26 1.15
C LEU A 85 4.56 8.85 1.09
N ILE A 86 4.83 8.05 2.10
CA ILE A 86 4.14 6.77 2.31
C ILE A 86 3.29 6.88 3.58
N VAL A 87 2.00 6.58 3.46
CA VAL A 87 1.08 6.45 4.60
C VAL A 87 0.90 4.96 4.89
N ASP A 88 1.24 4.51 6.10
CA ASP A 88 1.26 3.10 6.48
C ASP A 88 0.40 2.86 7.72
N VAL A 89 -0.79 2.25 7.53
CA VAL A 89 -1.88 2.21 8.51
C VAL A 89 -2.01 0.83 9.15
N HIS A 90 -1.99 0.80 10.48
CA HIS A 90 -2.06 -0.43 11.27
C HIS A 90 -3.45 -1.10 11.29
N GLY A 91 -3.47 -2.40 11.60
CA GLY A 91 -4.66 -3.21 11.80
C GLY A 91 -5.34 -2.99 13.18
N TRP A 92 -6.49 -3.66 13.38
CA TRP A 92 -7.18 -3.65 14.67
C TRP A 92 -6.26 -4.12 15.80
N ASN A 93 -6.34 -3.44 16.94
CA ASN A 93 -5.55 -3.69 18.15
C ASN A 93 -4.02 -3.66 17.98
N MET A 94 -3.56 -3.12 16.86
CA MET A 94 -2.15 -2.78 16.64
C MET A 94 -1.89 -1.31 16.99
N ASP A 95 -0.65 -0.86 16.83
CA ASP A 95 -0.24 0.54 16.90
C ASP A 95 0.73 0.88 15.74
N ALA A 96 1.07 2.15 15.59
CA ALA A 96 1.98 2.64 14.56
C ALA A 96 3.36 1.95 14.61
N ARG A 97 3.85 1.57 15.79
CA ARG A 97 5.14 0.91 15.95
C ARG A 97 5.07 -0.56 15.51
N ILE A 98 3.97 -1.26 15.84
CA ILE A 98 3.77 -2.65 15.42
C ILE A 98 3.65 -2.71 13.90
N GLN A 99 2.92 -1.77 13.29
CA GLN A 99 2.80 -1.68 11.84
C GLN A 99 4.18 -1.51 11.18
N ASP A 100 4.92 -0.48 11.57
CA ASP A 100 6.24 -0.19 10.99
C ASP A 100 7.27 -1.31 11.23
N ARG A 101 7.17 -2.05 12.36
CA ARG A 101 8.03 -3.21 12.60
C ARG A 101 7.80 -4.33 11.57
N ASN A 102 6.55 -4.51 11.13
CA ASN A 102 6.21 -5.53 10.13
C ASN A 102 6.54 -5.09 8.71
N THR A 103 6.29 -3.83 8.36
CA THR A 103 6.55 -3.30 7.03
C THR A 103 7.96 -2.77 6.84
N ARG A 104 8.59 -2.30 7.92
CA ARG A 104 9.91 -1.63 7.92
C ARG A 104 9.96 -0.41 6.98
N LEU A 105 8.81 0.15 6.61
CA LEU A 105 8.74 1.22 5.62
C LEU A 105 9.41 2.50 6.09
N SER A 106 9.43 2.82 7.40
CA SER A 106 10.20 3.96 7.90
C SER A 106 11.69 3.86 7.54
N LYS A 107 12.28 2.67 7.64
CA LYS A 107 13.68 2.43 7.22
C LYS A 107 13.78 2.39 5.70
N LEU A 108 13.09 1.43 5.08
CA LEU A 108 13.19 1.15 3.65
C LEU A 108 12.84 2.37 2.78
N GLY A 109 11.70 3.02 3.08
CA GLY A 109 11.24 4.21 2.38
C GLY A 109 12.13 5.42 2.66
N GLY A 110 12.58 5.58 3.93
CA GLY A 110 13.50 6.65 4.32
C GLY A 110 14.80 6.62 3.51
N GLU A 111 15.39 5.45 3.29
CA GLU A 111 16.58 5.25 2.47
C GLU A 111 16.35 5.62 0.98
N LYS A 112 15.10 5.65 0.54
CA LYS A 112 14.69 6.00 -0.83
C LYS A 112 14.07 7.41 -0.96
N GLY A 113 14.20 8.25 0.07
CA GLY A 113 13.71 9.62 0.04
C GLY A 113 12.19 9.74 0.20
N TYR A 114 11.58 8.82 0.94
CA TYR A 114 10.17 8.94 1.35
C TYR A 114 10.06 9.37 2.82
N ILE A 115 9.22 10.32 3.07
CA ILE A 115 8.66 10.56 4.41
C ILE A 115 7.67 9.44 4.68
N VAL A 116 7.68 8.88 5.90
CA VAL A 116 6.75 7.80 6.27
C VAL A 116 5.87 8.25 7.42
N LEU A 117 4.56 8.21 7.19
CA LEU A 117 3.51 8.59 8.12
C LEU A 117 2.80 7.32 8.62
N ASN A 118 2.90 7.03 9.91
CA ASN A 118 2.17 5.95 10.56
C ASN A 118 1.12 6.55 11.52
N PRO A 119 -0.12 6.75 11.09
CA PRO A 119 -1.19 7.21 11.97
C PRO A 119 -1.56 6.12 12.98
N GLN A 120 -2.09 6.53 14.14
CA GLN A 120 -2.43 5.63 15.23
C GLN A 120 -3.86 5.83 15.70
N ALA A 121 -4.68 4.78 15.59
CA ALA A 121 -6.04 4.77 16.09
C ALA A 121 -6.11 5.03 17.60
N LYS A 122 -7.18 5.67 18.04
CA LYS A 122 -7.45 5.91 19.46
C LYS A 122 -7.62 4.57 20.19
N LYS A 123 -7.03 4.45 21.37
CA LYS A 123 -7.26 3.30 22.26
C LYS A 123 -8.61 3.46 22.96
N THR A 124 -9.45 2.45 22.88
CA THR A 124 -10.73 2.31 23.57
C THR A 124 -10.69 1.12 24.52
N LEU A 125 -11.79 0.86 25.24
CA LEU A 125 -11.91 -0.35 26.08
C LEU A 125 -11.78 -1.65 25.26
N ASN A 126 -12.21 -1.62 23.97
CA ASN A 126 -12.18 -2.76 23.06
C ASN A 126 -10.89 -2.81 22.20
N GLY A 127 -9.83 -2.11 22.61
CA GLY A 127 -8.57 -2.02 21.86
C GLY A 127 -8.49 -0.80 20.96
N ARG A 128 -7.47 -0.76 20.08
CA ARG A 128 -7.34 0.29 19.06
C ARG A 128 -8.12 -0.09 17.82
N SER A 129 -8.94 0.83 17.33
CA SER A 129 -9.79 0.59 16.17
C SER A 129 -9.98 1.86 15.37
N TRP A 130 -10.00 1.72 14.05
CA TRP A 130 -10.31 2.78 13.11
C TRP A 130 -11.81 2.90 12.88
N SER A 131 -12.30 4.13 12.83
CA SER A 131 -13.64 4.46 12.37
C SER A 131 -13.60 5.18 11.01
N SER A 132 -14.74 5.34 10.36
CA SER A 132 -14.83 6.15 9.14
C SER A 132 -14.59 7.65 9.39
N GLU A 133 -14.76 8.12 10.63
CA GLU A 133 -14.50 9.51 11.02
C GLU A 133 -12.99 9.81 11.07
N ASP A 134 -12.16 8.79 11.32
CA ASP A 134 -10.71 8.94 11.34
C ASP A 134 -10.13 9.20 9.95
N ASP A 135 -10.83 8.81 8.87
CA ASP A 135 -10.41 9.05 7.49
C ASP A 135 -10.12 10.54 7.26
N ARG A 136 -11.02 11.43 7.73
CA ARG A 136 -10.84 12.88 7.59
C ARG A 136 -9.62 13.39 8.35
N LYS A 137 -9.36 12.86 9.55
CA LYS A 137 -8.19 13.26 10.34
C LYS A 137 -6.89 12.79 9.71
N VAL A 138 -6.87 11.55 9.20
CA VAL A 138 -5.71 11.01 8.47
C VAL A 138 -5.44 11.84 7.21
N LEU A 139 -6.48 12.19 6.45
CA LEU A 139 -6.34 13.07 5.28
C LEU A 139 -5.80 14.45 5.64
N ALA A 140 -6.27 15.03 6.75
CA ALA A 140 -5.80 16.32 7.24
C ALA A 140 -4.30 16.30 7.59
N VAL A 141 -3.84 15.20 8.24
CA VAL A 141 -2.41 15.01 8.53
C VAL A 141 -1.60 14.83 7.24
N ILE A 142 -2.09 14.03 6.27
CA ILE A 142 -1.45 13.87 4.96
C ILE A 142 -1.25 15.24 4.30
N ASN A 143 -2.29 16.07 4.24
CA ASN A 143 -2.24 17.40 3.62
C ASN A 143 -1.26 18.34 4.36
N SER A 144 -1.21 18.25 5.70
CA SER A 144 -0.27 19.05 6.50
C SER A 144 1.18 18.63 6.25
N VAL A 145 1.47 17.32 6.18
CA VAL A 145 2.80 16.80 5.86
C VAL A 145 3.22 17.22 4.45
N GLU A 146 2.30 17.04 3.47
CA GLU A 146 2.53 17.42 2.08
C GLU A 146 2.90 18.91 1.96
N LYS A 147 2.15 19.78 2.59
CA LYS A 147 2.38 21.22 2.59
C LYS A 147 3.69 21.59 3.30
N THR A 148 3.91 21.03 4.51
CA THR A 148 5.09 21.33 5.32
C THR A 148 6.38 20.97 4.60
N PHE A 149 6.46 19.75 4.05
CA PHE A 149 7.69 19.24 3.42
C PHE A 149 7.68 19.38 1.90
N GLN A 150 6.67 20.04 1.33
CA GLN A 150 6.49 20.20 -0.13
C GLN A 150 6.68 18.82 -0.83
N VAL A 151 5.92 17.83 -0.38
CA VAL A 151 5.95 16.48 -0.92
C VAL A 151 5.59 16.51 -2.41
N MET A 152 6.25 15.68 -3.20
CA MET A 152 5.89 15.50 -4.62
C MET A 152 4.54 14.77 -4.71
N SER A 153 3.53 15.45 -5.26
CA SER A 153 2.15 14.94 -5.31
C SER A 153 2.02 13.65 -6.13
N GLU A 154 2.96 13.40 -7.03
CA GLU A 154 2.99 12.21 -7.88
C GLU A 154 3.40 10.94 -7.13
N ILE A 155 4.11 11.09 -6.00
CA ILE A 155 4.65 9.99 -5.21
C ILE A 155 4.15 10.01 -3.77
N ILE A 156 2.83 10.21 -3.62
CA ILE A 156 2.10 9.97 -2.37
C ILE A 156 1.44 8.60 -2.48
N HIS A 157 1.71 7.72 -1.54
CA HIS A 157 1.25 6.34 -1.56
C HIS A 157 0.58 5.95 -0.25
N PHE A 158 -0.31 4.97 -0.29
CA PHE A 158 -1.04 4.53 0.89
C PHE A 158 -1.05 3.01 1.01
N THR A 159 -0.74 2.48 2.19
CA THR A 159 -0.81 1.05 2.51
C THR A 159 -1.42 0.83 3.89
N GLY A 160 -1.92 -0.37 4.13
CA GLY A 160 -2.41 -0.73 5.44
C GLY A 160 -2.76 -2.20 5.54
N PHE A 161 -2.68 -2.72 6.77
CA PHE A 161 -2.94 -4.11 7.11
C PHE A 161 -4.30 -4.30 7.76
N SER A 162 -5.04 -5.34 7.40
CA SER A 162 -6.29 -5.73 8.05
C SER A 162 -7.29 -4.54 8.10
N GLN A 163 -7.66 -4.03 9.26
CA GLN A 163 -8.50 -2.83 9.38
C GLN A 163 -7.85 -1.58 8.74
N GLY A 164 -6.50 -1.48 8.74
CA GLY A 164 -5.77 -0.48 7.95
C GLY A 164 -5.89 -0.72 6.44
N GLY A 165 -5.92 -1.97 6.01
CA GLY A 165 -6.23 -2.35 4.62
C GLY A 165 -7.65 -1.93 4.23
N TYR A 166 -8.62 -2.04 5.14
CA TYR A 166 -9.96 -1.50 4.93
C TYR A 166 -9.95 0.04 4.80
N MET A 167 -9.17 0.74 5.63
CA MET A 167 -8.98 2.18 5.47
C MET A 167 -8.36 2.50 4.11
N THR A 168 -7.35 1.75 3.66
CA THR A 168 -6.75 1.93 2.32
C THR A 168 -7.83 1.85 1.23
N TRP A 169 -8.72 0.88 1.29
CA TRP A 169 -9.85 0.77 0.36
C TRP A 169 -10.81 1.95 0.43
N ARG A 170 -11.11 2.46 1.63
CA ARG A 170 -11.94 3.67 1.78
C ARG A 170 -11.28 4.89 1.14
N PHE A 171 -9.94 4.99 1.23
CA PHE A 171 -9.17 6.05 0.58
C PHE A 171 -9.15 5.90 -0.94
N VAL A 172 -9.08 4.68 -1.47
CA VAL A 172 -9.28 4.41 -2.91
C VAL A 172 -10.66 4.91 -3.37
N CYS A 173 -11.71 4.65 -2.58
CA CYS A 173 -13.07 5.05 -2.95
C CYS A 173 -13.30 6.57 -2.91
N LYS A 174 -12.66 7.27 -1.97
CA LYS A 174 -12.98 8.68 -1.68
C LYS A 174 -11.94 9.67 -2.18
N TYR A 175 -10.69 9.24 -2.29
CA TYR A 175 -9.53 10.13 -2.48
C TYR A 175 -8.49 9.54 -3.45
N SER A 176 -8.92 8.72 -4.42
CA SER A 176 -8.01 8.05 -5.36
C SER A 176 -7.09 9.01 -6.09
N GLU A 177 -7.60 10.21 -6.39
CA GLU A 177 -6.83 11.27 -7.06
C GLU A 177 -5.64 11.80 -6.24
N LYS A 178 -5.60 11.51 -4.94
CA LYS A 178 -4.52 11.93 -4.04
C LYS A 178 -3.25 11.08 -4.20
N PHE A 179 -3.40 9.83 -4.64
CA PHE A 179 -2.33 8.83 -4.57
C PHE A 179 -1.77 8.48 -5.95
N GLY A 180 -0.47 8.17 -5.99
CA GLY A 180 0.18 7.52 -7.13
C GLY A 180 -0.21 6.05 -7.22
N SER A 181 -0.11 5.34 -6.11
CA SER A 181 -0.51 3.94 -5.99
C SER A 181 -0.82 3.57 -4.55
N VAL A 182 -1.48 2.41 -4.35
CA VAL A 182 -1.85 1.91 -3.03
C VAL A 182 -1.54 0.43 -2.87
N ALA A 183 -1.37 -0.02 -1.61
CA ALA A 183 -1.03 -1.41 -1.31
C ALA A 183 -1.81 -1.97 -0.10
N PRO A 184 -3.13 -2.24 -0.22
CA PRO A 184 -3.90 -2.88 0.85
C PRO A 184 -3.51 -4.35 1.02
N ILE A 185 -3.49 -4.82 2.30
CA ILE A 185 -3.28 -6.24 2.61
C ILE A 185 -4.28 -6.75 3.65
N ALA A 186 -4.67 -8.01 3.53
CA ALA A 186 -5.50 -8.77 4.47
C ALA A 186 -6.89 -8.17 4.74
N HIS A 187 -7.49 -7.49 3.76
CA HIS A 187 -8.87 -7.00 3.81
C HIS A 187 -9.39 -6.69 2.40
N GLY A 188 -10.64 -7.05 2.11
CA GLY A 188 -11.29 -6.69 0.84
C GLY A 188 -11.86 -5.26 0.88
N ALA A 189 -12.23 -4.74 -0.29
CA ALA A 189 -12.82 -3.41 -0.46
C ALA A 189 -14.31 -3.39 -0.06
N GLY A 190 -14.59 -3.59 1.23
CA GLY A 190 -15.98 -3.69 1.66
C GLY A 190 -16.15 -3.75 3.16
N TYR A 191 -17.40 -3.85 3.59
CA TYR A 191 -17.80 -3.93 4.99
C TYR A 191 -18.21 -5.36 5.37
N TYR A 192 -18.12 -5.66 6.66
CA TYR A 192 -18.46 -6.98 7.19
C TYR A 192 -19.96 -7.25 7.10
N THR A 193 -20.31 -8.45 6.66
CA THR A 193 -21.70 -8.91 6.59
C THR A 193 -22.07 -9.91 7.69
N SER A 194 -21.10 -10.34 8.49
CA SER A 194 -21.31 -11.23 9.64
C SER A 194 -20.36 -10.84 10.78
N SER A 195 -20.72 -11.21 11.99
CA SER A 195 -19.84 -11.12 13.17
C SER A 195 -19.04 -12.41 13.40
N GLU A 196 -19.35 -13.48 12.67
CA GLU A 196 -18.66 -14.78 12.77
C GLU A 196 -17.37 -14.76 11.98
N ARG A 197 -16.32 -15.35 12.52
CA ARG A 197 -15.00 -15.47 11.86
C ARG A 197 -14.93 -16.75 11.03
N PRO A 198 -14.23 -16.72 9.88
CA PRO A 198 -13.64 -15.53 9.26
C PRO A 198 -14.70 -14.56 8.75
N LEU A 199 -14.48 -13.26 9.01
CA LEU A 199 -15.42 -12.20 8.63
C LEU A 199 -15.61 -12.15 7.11
N ARG A 200 -16.86 -12.18 6.67
CA ARG A 200 -17.21 -12.07 5.25
C ARG A 200 -17.32 -10.61 4.83
N ILE A 201 -16.82 -10.29 3.66
CA ILE A 201 -16.83 -8.93 3.10
C ILE A 201 -17.86 -8.85 1.98
N LYS A 202 -18.79 -7.87 2.08
CA LYS A 202 -19.55 -7.36 0.94
C LYS A 202 -18.80 -6.18 0.35
N VAL A 203 -18.38 -6.29 -0.92
CA VAL A 203 -17.66 -5.23 -1.61
C VAL A 203 -18.55 -3.99 -1.73
N MET A 204 -17.98 -2.81 -1.51
CA MET A 204 -18.70 -1.53 -1.60
C MET A 204 -19.17 -1.29 -3.03
N ASP A 205 -20.44 -0.90 -3.15
CA ASP A 205 -20.98 -0.42 -4.41
C ASP A 205 -20.45 1.00 -4.70
N ASN A 206 -20.22 1.34 -5.97
CA ASN A 206 -19.77 2.67 -6.41
C ASN A 206 -18.43 3.14 -5.82
N CYS A 207 -17.58 2.20 -5.38
CA CYS A 207 -16.26 2.51 -4.82
C CYS A 207 -15.25 2.87 -5.92
N PHE A 208 -15.25 2.13 -7.00
CA PHE A 208 -14.22 2.20 -8.03
C PHE A 208 -14.67 3.13 -9.17
N GLY A 209 -14.62 4.44 -8.90
CA GLY A 209 -15.03 5.47 -9.85
C GLY A 209 -14.04 5.67 -11.01
N ALA A 210 -14.13 6.85 -11.65
CA ALA A 210 -13.36 7.19 -12.83
C ALA A 210 -11.85 7.35 -12.58
N ASN A 211 -11.47 7.72 -11.37
CA ASN A 211 -10.06 7.93 -10.99
C ASN A 211 -9.40 6.60 -10.66
N GLN A 212 -8.81 5.99 -11.66
CA GLN A 212 -8.10 4.73 -11.55
C GLN A 212 -6.66 5.00 -11.07
N LEU A 213 -6.14 4.11 -10.23
CA LEU A 213 -4.74 4.15 -9.76
C LEU A 213 -4.18 2.73 -9.67
N ASP A 214 -2.86 2.61 -9.66
CA ASP A 214 -2.20 1.32 -9.57
C ASP A 214 -2.33 0.73 -8.16
N ILE A 215 -2.64 -0.56 -8.08
CA ILE A 215 -2.91 -1.28 -6.83
C ILE A 215 -2.04 -2.53 -6.73
N LEU A 216 -1.32 -2.69 -5.61
CA LEU A 216 -0.76 -3.96 -5.17
C LEU A 216 -1.63 -4.49 -4.03
N TYR A 217 -2.41 -5.52 -4.28
CA TYR A 217 -3.31 -6.09 -3.28
C TYR A 217 -2.82 -7.47 -2.84
N ALA A 218 -2.69 -7.71 -1.52
CA ALA A 218 -2.28 -9.00 -0.98
C ALA A 218 -3.30 -9.58 0.00
N HIS A 219 -3.48 -10.92 -0.04
CA HIS A 219 -4.35 -11.61 0.90
C HIS A 219 -3.96 -13.09 1.05
N GLY A 220 -3.92 -13.56 2.29
CA GLY A 220 -3.65 -14.98 2.59
C GLY A 220 -4.86 -15.87 2.32
N SER A 221 -4.67 -16.96 1.58
CA SER A 221 -5.74 -17.92 1.28
C SER A 221 -6.25 -18.67 2.53
N LYS A 222 -5.42 -18.77 3.56
CA LYS A 222 -5.71 -19.40 4.86
C LYS A 222 -6.11 -18.38 5.94
N ASP A 223 -6.49 -17.14 5.56
CA ASP A 223 -6.88 -16.10 6.50
C ASP A 223 -8.13 -16.52 7.30
N VAL A 224 -7.96 -16.65 8.62
CA VAL A 224 -9.03 -17.07 9.54
C VAL A 224 -9.78 -15.89 10.18
N LEU A 225 -9.34 -14.67 9.94
CA LEU A 225 -9.99 -13.46 10.47
C LEU A 225 -10.84 -12.78 9.41
N VAL A 226 -10.34 -12.65 8.19
CA VAL A 226 -11.03 -12.05 7.05
C VAL A 226 -11.05 -13.02 5.88
N HIS A 227 -12.24 -13.48 5.50
CA HIS A 227 -12.38 -14.56 4.54
C HIS A 227 -11.82 -14.20 3.16
N PHE A 228 -10.98 -15.07 2.60
CA PHE A 228 -10.31 -14.90 1.31
C PHE A 228 -11.27 -14.60 0.14
N SER A 229 -12.53 -15.09 0.21
CA SER A 229 -13.55 -14.77 -0.82
C SER A 229 -13.80 -13.26 -0.96
N GLY A 230 -13.61 -12.47 0.12
CA GLY A 230 -13.69 -11.02 0.06
C GLY A 230 -12.61 -10.41 -0.84
N ALA A 231 -11.42 -10.98 -0.83
CA ALA A 231 -10.34 -10.58 -1.74
C ALA A 231 -10.71 -10.91 -3.20
N ILE A 232 -11.15 -12.13 -3.46
CA ILE A 232 -11.54 -12.55 -4.81
C ILE A 232 -12.68 -11.67 -5.36
N ASN A 233 -13.69 -11.39 -4.53
CA ASN A 233 -14.81 -10.53 -4.94
C ASN A 233 -14.34 -9.08 -5.20
N THR A 234 -13.39 -8.56 -4.42
CA THR A 234 -12.78 -7.26 -4.65
C THR A 234 -12.06 -7.20 -5.99
N VAL A 235 -11.20 -8.19 -6.29
CA VAL A 235 -10.47 -8.27 -7.56
C VAL A 235 -11.44 -8.35 -8.75
N LYS A 236 -12.49 -9.17 -8.64
CA LYS A 236 -13.53 -9.29 -9.68
C LYS A 236 -14.26 -7.96 -9.90
N LYS A 237 -14.63 -7.25 -8.83
CA LYS A 237 -15.34 -5.97 -8.92
C LYS A 237 -14.47 -4.90 -9.58
N ILE A 238 -13.22 -4.73 -9.15
CA ILE A 238 -12.27 -3.81 -9.78
C ILE A 238 -12.04 -4.19 -11.23
N GLY A 239 -11.81 -5.48 -11.51
CA GLY A 239 -11.61 -6.00 -12.86
C GLY A 239 -12.75 -5.62 -13.80
N SER A 240 -13.99 -5.75 -13.34
CA SER A 240 -15.18 -5.39 -14.10
C SER A 240 -15.31 -3.87 -14.29
N GLU A 241 -15.17 -3.06 -13.22
CA GLU A 241 -15.42 -1.62 -13.28
C GLU A 241 -14.30 -0.87 -14.03
N TRP A 242 -13.06 -1.31 -13.89
CA TRP A 242 -11.92 -0.70 -14.58
C TRP A 242 -11.56 -1.38 -15.89
N GLN A 243 -12.34 -2.38 -16.31
CA GLN A 243 -12.13 -3.14 -17.53
C GLN A 243 -10.71 -3.74 -17.60
N LEU A 244 -10.26 -4.28 -16.47
CA LEU A 244 -8.96 -4.92 -16.38
C LEU A 244 -8.98 -6.24 -17.13
N GLY A 245 -8.03 -6.44 -18.02
CA GLY A 245 -7.83 -7.66 -18.79
C GLY A 245 -6.40 -8.15 -18.71
N ASN A 246 -6.00 -9.00 -19.65
CA ASN A 246 -4.62 -9.41 -19.87
C ASN A 246 -3.89 -9.86 -18.61
N ALA A 247 -4.45 -10.87 -17.91
CA ALA A 247 -3.84 -11.44 -16.72
C ALA A 247 -2.45 -12.02 -17.03
N LYS A 248 -1.42 -11.58 -16.30
CA LYS A 248 -0.05 -12.08 -16.42
C LYS A 248 0.46 -12.49 -15.04
N ILE A 249 1.03 -13.68 -14.95
CA ILE A 249 1.75 -14.13 -13.75
C ILE A 249 3.05 -13.34 -13.67
N ILE A 250 3.25 -12.63 -12.54
CA ILE A 250 4.46 -11.83 -12.25
C ILE A 250 5.46 -12.66 -11.44
N SER A 251 4.98 -13.40 -10.46
CA SER A 251 5.76 -14.37 -9.68
C SER A 251 4.86 -15.48 -9.18
N GLU A 252 5.42 -16.66 -9.01
CA GLU A 252 4.73 -17.84 -8.51
C GLU A 252 5.74 -18.83 -7.94
N ASP A 253 5.42 -19.42 -6.81
CA ASP A 253 6.06 -20.61 -6.26
C ASP A 253 5.00 -21.51 -5.61
N ASN A 254 5.41 -22.46 -4.78
CA ASN A 254 4.47 -23.38 -4.12
C ASN A 254 3.52 -22.70 -3.13
N ASN A 255 3.86 -21.50 -2.65
CA ASN A 255 3.17 -20.84 -1.55
C ASN A 255 2.58 -19.48 -1.93
N HIS A 256 2.93 -18.91 -3.07
CA HIS A 256 2.35 -17.66 -3.52
C HIS A 256 2.13 -17.60 -5.02
N LYS A 257 1.21 -16.72 -5.39
CA LYS A 257 0.98 -16.34 -6.78
C LYS A 257 0.66 -14.86 -6.87
N ARG A 258 1.43 -14.13 -7.68
CA ARG A 258 1.15 -12.73 -8.02
C ARG A 258 0.71 -12.64 -9.46
N ILE A 259 -0.49 -12.15 -9.67
CA ILE A 259 -1.09 -11.95 -10.99
C ILE A 259 -1.30 -10.46 -11.21
N ARG A 260 -0.84 -9.95 -12.34
CA ARG A 260 -1.08 -8.58 -12.80
C ARG A 260 -2.20 -8.56 -13.82
N PHE A 261 -3.15 -7.66 -13.61
CA PHE A 261 -4.19 -7.30 -14.55
C PHE A 261 -3.96 -5.86 -15.02
N ILE A 262 -4.11 -5.61 -16.32
CA ILE A 262 -3.86 -4.27 -16.91
C ILE A 262 -5.03 -3.94 -17.84
N ASN A 263 -5.49 -2.68 -17.81
CA ASN A 263 -6.45 -2.19 -18.80
C ASN A 263 -5.77 -1.44 -19.96
N SER A 264 -6.56 -1.00 -20.91
CA SER A 264 -6.08 -0.25 -22.10
C SER A 264 -5.44 1.10 -21.77
N LYS A 265 -5.70 1.66 -20.57
CA LYS A 265 -5.10 2.92 -20.09
C LYS A 265 -3.79 2.70 -19.35
N GLY A 266 -3.37 1.43 -19.16
CA GLY A 266 -2.15 1.07 -18.44
C GLY A 266 -2.32 0.96 -16.93
N THR A 267 -3.53 1.16 -16.38
CA THR A 267 -3.79 0.96 -14.94
C THR A 267 -3.63 -0.51 -14.56
N LYS A 268 -2.95 -0.76 -13.44
CA LYS A 268 -2.56 -2.09 -13.00
C LYS A 268 -3.22 -2.47 -11.68
N LEU A 269 -3.66 -3.72 -11.58
CA LEU A 269 -3.97 -4.40 -10.34
C LEU A 269 -3.06 -5.62 -10.23
N ASP A 270 -2.13 -5.60 -9.30
CA ASP A 270 -1.36 -6.78 -8.91
C ASP A 270 -2.05 -7.44 -7.74
N PHE A 271 -2.47 -8.69 -7.90
CA PHE A 271 -3.04 -9.49 -6.82
C PHE A 271 -2.06 -10.56 -6.39
N LEU A 272 -1.55 -10.45 -5.16
CA LEU A 272 -0.69 -11.41 -4.50
C LEU A 272 -1.54 -12.28 -3.55
N SER A 273 -1.81 -13.51 -3.94
CA SER A 273 -2.36 -14.53 -3.05
C SER A 273 -1.23 -15.37 -2.47
N TYR A 274 -1.32 -15.72 -1.19
CA TYR A 274 -0.32 -16.57 -0.53
C TYR A 274 -0.99 -17.55 0.44
N ASP A 275 -0.34 -18.68 0.70
CA ASP A 275 -0.81 -19.70 1.63
C ASP A 275 0.11 -19.88 2.85
N TRP A 276 1.10 -19.01 2.99
CA TRP A 276 1.90 -18.93 4.22
C TRP A 276 1.01 -18.70 5.43
N ALA A 277 1.43 -19.22 6.55
CA ALA A 277 0.71 -19.08 7.80
C ALA A 277 1.63 -18.55 8.89
N SER A 278 1.08 -17.70 9.77
CA SER A 278 1.75 -17.32 11.00
C SER A 278 1.81 -18.51 11.95
N GLU A 279 2.87 -18.66 12.71
CA GLU A 279 2.98 -19.63 13.80
C GLU A 279 1.95 -19.36 14.90
N TYR A 280 1.48 -18.13 15.02
CA TYR A 280 0.39 -17.78 15.93
C TYR A 280 -0.94 -18.30 15.41
N LYS A 281 -1.41 -19.42 15.98
CA LYS A 281 -2.57 -20.19 15.52
C LYS A 281 -3.85 -19.38 15.30
N GLY A 282 -4.03 -18.26 15.98
CA GLY A 282 -5.20 -17.37 15.84
C GLY A 282 -5.17 -16.50 14.59
N LEU A 283 -4.08 -16.48 13.83
CA LEU A 283 -3.90 -15.61 12.66
C LEU A 283 -3.84 -16.41 11.36
N LEU A 284 -3.14 -17.56 11.35
CA LEU A 284 -2.84 -18.33 10.13
C LEU A 284 -2.46 -17.41 8.95
N GLY A 285 -3.24 -17.38 7.89
CA GLY A 285 -3.01 -16.53 6.71
C GLY A 285 -3.25 -15.03 6.92
N HIS A 286 -3.70 -14.58 8.11
CA HIS A 286 -3.86 -13.16 8.44
C HIS A 286 -2.54 -12.56 8.94
N CYS A 287 -1.55 -12.42 8.08
CA CYS A 287 -0.17 -12.11 8.45
C CYS A 287 0.55 -11.31 7.36
N PHE A 288 1.74 -10.80 7.69
CA PHE A 288 2.63 -10.10 6.76
C PHE A 288 3.64 -11.09 6.17
N PRO A 289 3.62 -11.35 4.85
CA PRO A 289 4.63 -12.20 4.21
C PRO A 289 6.06 -11.71 4.47
N GLY A 290 6.93 -12.61 4.91
CA GLY A 290 8.35 -12.35 5.12
C GLY A 290 8.71 -11.42 6.27
N ALA A 291 7.75 -11.02 7.12
CA ALA A 291 8.04 -10.22 8.30
C ALA A 291 8.52 -11.10 9.47
N ASP A 292 9.56 -10.65 10.15
CA ASP A 292 10.14 -11.29 11.34
C ASP A 292 9.45 -10.77 12.62
N THR A 293 8.18 -11.13 12.80
CA THR A 293 7.37 -10.76 13.97
C THR A 293 6.30 -11.82 14.21
N TYR A 294 5.59 -11.76 15.35
CA TYR A 294 4.45 -12.65 15.61
C TYR A 294 3.27 -12.45 14.62
N LEU A 295 3.22 -11.32 13.89
CA LEU A 295 2.28 -11.07 12.81
C LEU A 295 2.84 -11.47 11.43
N GLY A 296 4.09 -11.92 11.37
CA GLY A 296 4.73 -12.38 10.15
C GLY A 296 4.31 -13.79 9.78
N CYS A 297 4.50 -14.14 8.52
CA CYS A 297 4.35 -15.50 8.00
C CYS A 297 5.34 -15.76 6.88
N GLY A 298 5.66 -17.04 6.67
CA GLY A 298 6.58 -17.46 5.62
C GLY A 298 8.02 -17.02 5.90
N GLU A 299 8.55 -17.32 7.09
CA GLU A 299 9.97 -17.15 7.38
C GLU A 299 10.81 -17.78 6.27
N GLY A 300 11.79 -17.02 5.75
CA GLY A 300 12.55 -17.44 4.56
C GLY A 300 11.78 -17.41 3.24
N SER A 301 10.58 -16.81 3.20
CA SER A 301 9.83 -16.63 1.95
C SER A 301 10.59 -15.75 0.96
N SER A 302 10.36 -16.00 -0.34
CA SER A 302 10.86 -15.15 -1.43
C SER A 302 10.17 -13.78 -1.50
N VAL A 303 9.13 -13.55 -0.70
CA VAL A 303 8.34 -12.32 -0.64
C VAL A 303 8.49 -11.67 0.74
N ASN A 304 8.93 -10.42 0.78
CA ASN A 304 8.86 -9.55 1.94
C ASN A 304 7.91 -8.40 1.66
N TRP A 305 6.81 -8.33 2.42
CA TRP A 305 5.74 -7.37 2.12
C TRP A 305 6.21 -5.91 2.08
N GLY A 306 7.05 -5.49 3.01
CA GLY A 306 7.54 -4.11 3.03
C GLY A 306 8.40 -3.76 1.81
N GLU A 307 9.23 -4.68 1.37
CA GLU A 307 10.07 -4.52 0.17
C GLU A 307 9.23 -4.51 -1.11
N GLU A 308 8.24 -5.41 -1.21
CA GLU A 308 7.30 -5.44 -2.34
C GLU A 308 6.47 -4.16 -2.45
N VAL A 309 5.98 -3.65 -1.31
CA VAL A 309 5.25 -2.38 -1.25
C VAL A 309 6.11 -1.23 -1.72
N LEU A 310 7.33 -1.10 -1.16
CA LEU A 310 8.22 -0.01 -1.54
C LEU A 310 8.58 -0.08 -3.03
N LYS A 311 8.95 -1.27 -3.51
CA LYS A 311 9.25 -1.47 -4.93
C LYS A 311 8.05 -1.08 -5.80
N PHE A 312 6.85 -1.53 -5.44
CA PHE A 312 5.64 -1.20 -6.19
C PHE A 312 5.37 0.30 -6.22
N PHE A 313 5.54 1.01 -5.11
CA PHE A 313 5.34 2.45 -5.02
C PHE A 313 6.35 3.22 -5.88
N MET A 314 7.61 2.82 -5.87
CA MET A 314 8.65 3.43 -6.71
C MET A 314 8.38 3.23 -8.21
N ASP A 315 7.86 2.06 -8.59
CA ASP A 315 7.57 1.70 -9.99
C ASP A 315 6.24 2.31 -10.51
N ASN A 316 5.37 2.83 -9.61
CA ASN A 316 4.03 3.29 -9.96
C ASN A 316 3.69 4.66 -9.35
N PRO A 317 4.42 5.72 -9.73
CA PRO A 317 4.04 7.09 -9.42
C PRO A 317 2.75 7.47 -10.17
N LYS A 318 2.07 8.51 -9.71
CA LYS A 318 0.92 9.09 -10.42
C LYS A 318 1.37 9.62 -11.79
N VAL A 319 0.75 9.13 -12.82
CA VAL A 319 0.97 9.66 -14.18
C VAL A 319 0.28 11.02 -14.28
N LYS A 320 1.03 12.06 -14.66
CA LYS A 320 0.42 13.37 -14.99
C LYS A 320 -0.47 13.18 -16.21
N SER A 321 -1.75 13.52 -16.08
CA SER A 321 -2.60 13.73 -17.26
C SER A 321 -1.99 14.87 -18.06
N ILE A 322 -1.55 14.55 -19.27
CA ILE A 322 -1.07 15.53 -20.28
C ILE A 322 -2.25 16.35 -20.75
#